data_c62af6fdf8559b579f7146c38774bfd6
#
_entry.id   c62af6fdf8559b579f7146c38774bfd6
#
_cell.length_a   1.000
_cell.length_b   1.000
_cell.length_c   1.000
_cell.angle_alpha   90.00
_cell.angle_beta   90.00
_cell.angle_gamma   90.00
#
_symmetry.space_group_name_H-M   'P 1'
#
loop_
_entity.id
_entity.type
_entity.pdbx_description
1 polymer ?
#
loop_
_entity_poly.entity_id
_entity_poly.type
_entity_poly.pdbx_seq_one_letter_code
_entity_poly.pdbx_strand_id
1 'polypeptide(L)'
;LVLAEKSFGLSLSDRYWLNDEDDPTSWDAVNFFDNDFSDDLGFLTLGQDLAGSSPDAPDYRTVNLSSPNSTLGGDLLKKWKIVNGERVLLKSGVGFVNQEPYNEVAATALHRRLMEPGEFTPYTLFEDGRRVYSACPNLLGPDEELVAAWDAIRNVKQPNNLSGLRFYVKRLEDLGLDADATMTDLYRFFGHEGARFLHIN
;
A
#
# COMPACT_ATOMS: atom_id res chain seq x y z
N LEU A 1 -5.79 2.58 19.85
CA LEU A 1 -6.79 1.60 20.24
C LEU A 1 -8.16 1.97 19.66
N VAL A 2 -8.75 3.12 20.01
CA VAL A 2 -10.10 3.54 19.55
C VAL A 2 -10.26 3.54 18.02
N LEU A 3 -9.22 3.91 17.27
CA LEU A 3 -9.28 3.91 15.80
C LEU A 3 -9.34 2.47 15.26
N ALA A 4 -8.51 1.59 15.80
CA ALA A 4 -8.50 0.17 15.41
C ALA A 4 -9.83 -0.54 15.74
N GLU A 5 -10.42 -0.23 16.91
CA GLU A 5 -11.74 -0.74 17.29
C GLU A 5 -12.83 -0.31 16.30
N LYS A 6 -12.83 0.97 15.90
CA LYS A 6 -13.87 1.52 15.02
C LYS A 6 -13.71 1.15 13.55
N SER A 7 -12.49 0.84 13.11
CA SER A 7 -12.18 0.38 11.74
C SER A 7 -12.01 -1.13 11.65
N PHE A 8 -12.22 -1.87 12.74
CA PHE A 8 -11.93 -3.30 12.85
C PHE A 8 -10.48 -3.66 12.47
N GLY A 9 -9.57 -2.70 12.48
CA GLY A 9 -8.20 -2.87 11.98
C GLY A 9 -8.07 -3.17 10.48
N LEU A 10 -9.17 -3.03 9.74
CA LEU A 10 -9.25 -3.37 8.32
C LEU A 10 -8.32 -2.51 7.45
N SER A 11 -7.76 -3.13 6.42
CA SER A 11 -6.91 -2.50 5.41
C SER A 11 -7.31 -2.92 4.00
N LEU A 12 -6.63 -2.36 3.00
CA LEU A 12 -6.65 -2.83 1.61
C LEU A 12 -5.31 -3.47 1.20
N SER A 13 -4.45 -3.77 2.17
CA SER A 13 -3.16 -4.42 1.96
C SER A 13 -3.10 -5.85 2.50
N ASP A 14 -4.08 -6.23 3.29
CA ASP A 14 -4.19 -7.56 3.88
C ASP A 14 -5.65 -7.90 4.23
N ARG A 15 -5.88 -9.07 4.82
CA ARG A 15 -7.19 -9.58 5.20
C ARG A 15 -7.33 -9.81 6.69
N TYR A 16 -6.45 -9.24 7.48
CA TYR A 16 -6.56 -9.31 8.93
C TYR A 16 -7.56 -8.28 9.42
N TRP A 17 -8.31 -8.66 10.44
CA TRP A 17 -9.25 -7.78 11.09
C TRP A 17 -9.43 -8.14 12.56
N LEU A 18 -9.94 -7.20 13.33
CA LEU A 18 -10.17 -7.34 14.74
C LEU A 18 -11.68 -7.22 14.99
N ASN A 19 -12.26 -8.24 15.58
CA ASN A 19 -13.65 -8.22 16.03
C ASN A 19 -13.76 -8.67 17.49
N ASP A 20 -14.78 -8.20 18.18
CA ASP A 20 -15.08 -8.70 19.52
C ASP A 20 -15.70 -10.11 19.40
N GLU A 21 -15.38 -11.01 20.33
CA GLU A 21 -15.85 -12.40 20.28
C GLU A 21 -17.38 -12.49 20.28
N ASP A 22 -18.04 -11.52 20.93
CA ASP A 22 -19.49 -11.43 21.04
C ASP A 22 -20.17 -10.61 19.91
N ASP A 23 -19.40 -9.98 19.01
CA ASP A 23 -19.94 -9.19 17.89
C ASP A 23 -20.30 -10.10 16.72
N PRO A 24 -21.57 -10.10 16.25
CA PRO A 24 -22.01 -10.93 15.12
C PRO A 24 -21.55 -10.44 13.76
N THR A 25 -20.80 -9.35 13.67
CA THR A 25 -20.31 -8.79 12.42
C THR A 25 -19.44 -9.80 11.67
N SER A 26 -19.67 -9.97 10.38
CA SER A 26 -18.88 -10.86 9.52
C SER A 26 -17.90 -10.07 8.67
N TRP A 27 -16.82 -10.72 8.24
CA TRP A 27 -15.86 -10.18 7.29
C TRP A 27 -16.54 -9.62 6.03
N ASP A 28 -17.46 -10.37 5.44
CA ASP A 28 -18.14 -10.00 4.20
C ASP A 28 -18.96 -8.70 4.32
N ALA A 29 -19.41 -8.39 5.53
CA ALA A 29 -20.19 -7.18 5.79
C ALA A 29 -19.34 -5.91 5.96
N VAL A 30 -18.03 -6.04 6.24
CA VAL A 30 -17.23 -4.88 6.67
C VAL A 30 -15.95 -4.68 5.87
N ASN A 31 -15.44 -5.70 5.16
CA ASN A 31 -14.18 -5.60 4.44
C ASN A 31 -14.22 -4.47 3.37
N PHE A 32 -13.08 -3.84 3.12
CA PHE A 32 -12.97 -2.74 2.16
C PHE A 32 -12.72 -3.19 0.71
N PHE A 33 -12.55 -4.48 0.48
CA PHE A 33 -12.41 -5.02 -0.87
C PHE A 33 -13.75 -5.06 -1.60
N ASP A 34 -14.83 -5.38 -0.89
CA ASP A 34 -16.17 -5.56 -1.46
C ASP A 34 -17.14 -4.43 -1.07
N ASN A 35 -16.89 -3.79 0.10
CA ASN A 35 -17.78 -2.75 0.61
C ASN A 35 -17.20 -1.35 0.36
N ASP A 36 -18.09 -0.38 0.23
CA ASP A 36 -17.71 1.02 0.09
C ASP A 36 -17.17 1.58 1.42
N PHE A 37 -16.31 2.56 1.30
CA PHE A 37 -15.73 3.28 2.43
C PHE A 37 -15.66 4.79 2.15
N SER A 38 -15.63 5.58 3.22
CA SER A 38 -15.42 7.03 3.12
C SER A 38 -13.95 7.39 2.95
N ASP A 39 -13.66 8.44 2.18
CA ASP A 39 -12.34 9.05 2.09
C ASP A 39 -12.13 10.22 3.06
N ASP A 40 -13.07 10.50 3.97
CA ASP A 40 -13.02 11.59 4.94
C ASP A 40 -11.74 11.56 5.78
N LEU A 41 -11.34 10.37 6.27
CA LEU A 41 -10.11 10.22 7.04
C LEU A 41 -8.86 10.48 6.18
N GLY A 42 -8.87 10.07 4.91
CA GLY A 42 -7.81 10.38 3.96
C GLY A 42 -7.71 11.86 3.66
N PHE A 43 -8.84 12.56 3.63
CA PHE A 43 -8.85 14.02 3.52
C PHE A 43 -8.15 14.70 4.71
N LEU A 44 -8.40 14.24 5.93
CA LEU A 44 -7.75 14.78 7.12
C LEU A 44 -6.23 14.55 7.11
N THR A 45 -5.77 13.39 6.67
CA THR A 45 -4.34 13.08 6.62
C THR A 45 -3.60 13.86 5.53
N LEU A 46 -4.21 14.06 4.36
CA LEU A 46 -3.64 14.84 3.25
C LEU A 46 -3.93 16.33 3.35
N GLY A 47 -5.00 16.70 4.06
CA GLY A 47 -5.48 18.07 4.16
C GLY A 47 -4.81 18.89 5.25
N GLN A 48 -4.02 18.31 6.15
CA GLN A 48 -3.35 19.06 7.23
C GLN A 48 -2.41 20.16 6.72
N ASP A 49 -1.85 20.00 5.53
CA ASP A 49 -1.08 21.07 4.87
C ASP A 49 -1.95 22.17 4.25
N LEU A 50 -3.26 21.98 4.23
CA LEU A 50 -4.25 22.95 3.75
C LEU A 50 -4.93 23.69 4.90
N ALA A 51 -4.30 23.72 6.07
CA ALA A 51 -4.81 24.42 7.24
C ALA A 51 -5.21 25.86 6.85
N GLY A 52 -6.45 26.02 6.51
CA GLY A 52 -7.05 27.33 6.42
C GLY A 52 -8.03 27.60 5.33
N SER A 53 -8.54 26.75 4.49
CA SER A 53 -9.60 27.24 3.59
C SER A 53 -10.12 26.28 2.50
N SER A 54 -10.28 25.00 2.77
CA SER A 54 -11.20 24.29 1.88
C SER A 54 -12.61 24.38 2.44
N PRO A 55 -13.58 24.97 1.71
CA PRO A 55 -14.99 24.94 2.11
C PRO A 55 -15.57 23.52 2.15
N ASP A 56 -14.86 22.56 1.58
CA ASP A 56 -15.25 21.15 1.47
C ASP A 56 -14.57 20.27 2.53
N ALA A 57 -13.86 20.84 3.52
CA ALA A 57 -13.27 20.09 4.61
C ALA A 57 -14.38 19.42 5.44
N PRO A 58 -14.36 18.09 5.61
CA PRO A 58 -15.35 17.41 6.44
C PRO A 58 -15.26 17.93 7.88
N ASP A 59 -16.42 18.08 8.53
CA ASP A 59 -16.44 18.35 9.98
C ASP A 59 -15.88 17.10 10.67
N TYR A 60 -14.70 17.23 11.31
CA TYR A 60 -14.05 16.12 12.02
C TYR A 60 -14.91 15.51 13.14
N ARG A 61 -16.03 16.12 13.51
CA ARG A 61 -17.01 15.55 14.45
C ARG A 61 -17.86 14.48 13.79
N THR A 62 -17.96 14.48 12.47
CA THR A 62 -18.80 13.55 11.67
C THR A 62 -17.98 12.64 10.79
N VAL A 63 -16.64 12.67 10.86
CA VAL A 63 -15.75 11.83 10.06
C VAL A 63 -16.02 10.35 10.31
N ASN A 64 -16.25 9.62 9.25
CA ASN A 64 -16.36 8.17 9.31
C ASN A 64 -14.96 7.56 9.47
N LEU A 65 -14.73 6.91 10.60
CA LEU A 65 -13.46 6.25 10.93
C LEU A 65 -13.34 4.85 10.32
N SER A 66 -14.42 4.29 9.77
CA SER A 66 -14.39 3.03 9.01
C SER A 66 -13.82 3.31 7.62
N SER A 67 -12.50 3.28 7.51
CA SER A 67 -11.79 3.62 6.27
C SER A 67 -10.42 2.95 6.24
N PRO A 68 -9.97 2.43 5.08
CA PRO A 68 -8.62 1.86 4.93
C PRO A 68 -7.51 2.91 5.10
N ASN A 69 -7.87 4.18 5.13
CA ASN A 69 -6.93 5.29 5.37
C ASN A 69 -6.37 5.33 6.80
N SER A 70 -6.97 4.58 7.73
CA SER A 70 -6.48 4.47 9.11
C SER A 70 -5.20 3.65 9.25
N THR A 71 -4.89 2.79 8.29
CA THR A 71 -3.79 1.81 8.35
C THR A 71 -2.65 2.09 7.37
N LEU A 72 -2.71 3.21 6.66
CA LEU A 72 -1.69 3.58 5.68
C LEU A 72 -0.34 3.88 6.33
N GLY A 73 0.71 3.20 5.86
CA GLY A 73 2.11 3.42 6.25
C GLY A 73 2.96 4.03 5.14
N GLY A 74 4.19 4.47 5.47
CA GLY A 74 5.20 5.01 4.54
C GLY A 74 5.26 6.54 4.50
N ASP A 75 6.34 7.08 3.91
CA ASP A 75 6.75 8.49 4.04
C ASP A 75 5.89 9.47 3.24
N LEU A 76 5.38 9.05 2.08
CA LEU A 76 4.52 9.92 1.27
C LEU A 76 3.09 9.94 1.79
N LEU A 77 2.48 11.11 1.82
CA LEU A 77 1.07 11.27 2.11
C LEU A 77 0.25 10.55 1.02
N LYS A 78 -0.65 9.69 1.46
CA LYS A 78 -1.47 8.87 0.57
C LYS A 78 -2.85 8.65 1.15
N LYS A 79 -3.80 8.35 0.27
CA LYS A 79 -5.15 7.95 0.68
C LYS A 79 -5.75 6.95 -0.31
N TRP A 80 -6.60 6.08 0.20
CA TRP A 80 -7.50 5.29 -0.61
C TRP A 80 -8.75 6.11 -0.96
N LYS A 81 -9.22 5.93 -2.18
CA LYS A 81 -10.46 6.51 -2.69
C LYS A 81 -11.14 5.53 -3.63
N ILE A 82 -12.47 5.55 -3.65
CA ILE A 82 -13.23 4.84 -4.68
C ILE A 82 -13.47 5.81 -5.83
N VAL A 83 -12.96 5.44 -7.01
CA VAL A 83 -13.09 6.21 -8.24
C VAL A 83 -13.75 5.33 -9.30
N ASN A 84 -14.94 5.69 -9.73
CA ASN A 84 -15.74 4.90 -10.70
C ASN A 84 -15.93 3.42 -10.30
N GLY A 85 -16.05 3.16 -8.99
CA GLY A 85 -16.20 1.81 -8.44
C GLY A 85 -14.90 1.06 -8.20
N GLU A 86 -13.76 1.61 -8.62
CA GLU A 86 -12.43 1.03 -8.39
C GLU A 86 -11.77 1.60 -7.13
N ARG A 87 -11.07 0.77 -6.40
CA ARG A 87 -10.27 1.15 -5.23
C ARG A 87 -8.91 1.64 -5.71
N VAL A 88 -8.67 2.92 -5.53
CA VAL A 88 -7.48 3.61 -6.06
C VAL A 88 -6.69 4.20 -4.91
N LEU A 89 -5.38 3.92 -4.89
CA LEU A 89 -4.45 4.56 -3.98
C LEU A 89 -3.90 5.84 -4.61
N LEU A 90 -4.22 6.97 -3.99
CA LEU A 90 -3.69 8.27 -4.36
C LEU A 90 -2.46 8.58 -3.52
N LYS A 91 -1.35 8.96 -4.16
CA LYS A 91 -0.11 9.40 -3.51
C LYS A 91 0.17 10.85 -3.89
N SER A 92 0.38 11.71 -2.89
CA SER A 92 0.80 13.09 -3.13
C SER A 92 2.31 13.18 -3.29
N GLY A 93 2.77 14.28 -3.86
CA GLY A 93 4.17 14.68 -3.75
C GLY A 93 4.43 15.44 -2.44
N VAL A 94 5.70 15.70 -2.17
CA VAL A 94 6.18 16.48 -1.04
C VAL A 94 6.71 17.84 -1.49
N GLY A 95 6.57 18.84 -0.62
CA GLY A 95 7.07 20.18 -0.85
C GLY A 95 6.33 20.98 -1.93
N PHE A 96 6.96 22.07 -2.38
CA PHE A 96 6.35 23.04 -3.27
C PHE A 96 6.22 22.54 -4.71
N VAL A 97 7.16 21.69 -5.17
CA VAL A 97 7.24 21.25 -6.58
C VAL A 97 6.28 20.12 -6.89
N ASN A 98 5.90 19.30 -5.89
CA ASN A 98 4.99 18.15 -6.06
C ASN A 98 5.32 17.28 -7.28
N GLN A 99 6.61 16.92 -7.42
CA GLN A 99 7.15 16.26 -8.63
C GLN A 99 6.89 14.75 -8.63
N GLU A 100 6.75 14.13 -7.48
CA GLU A 100 6.65 12.69 -7.32
C GLU A 100 5.51 12.05 -8.13
N PRO A 101 4.29 12.63 -8.19
CA PRO A 101 3.23 12.10 -9.04
C PRO A 101 3.62 12.00 -10.51
N TYR A 102 4.34 12.97 -11.02
CA TYR A 102 4.79 12.98 -12.42
C TYR A 102 5.89 11.95 -12.66
N ASN A 103 6.79 11.75 -11.69
CA ASN A 103 7.84 10.73 -11.77
C ASN A 103 7.25 9.32 -11.83
N GLU A 104 6.20 9.02 -11.04
CA GLU A 104 5.51 7.73 -11.06
C GLU A 104 4.87 7.46 -12.44
N VAL A 105 4.25 8.47 -13.03
CA VAL A 105 3.65 8.35 -14.37
C VAL A 105 4.72 8.21 -15.46
N ALA A 106 5.83 8.94 -15.36
CA ALA A 106 6.96 8.79 -16.27
C ALA A 106 7.58 7.39 -16.17
N ALA A 107 7.77 6.88 -14.93
CA ALA A 107 8.23 5.52 -14.71
C ALA A 107 7.26 4.48 -15.30
N THR A 108 5.94 4.69 -15.14
CA THR A 108 4.92 3.85 -15.78
C THR A 108 5.05 3.82 -17.30
N ALA A 109 5.30 4.98 -17.94
CA ALA A 109 5.50 5.04 -19.39
C ALA A 109 6.76 4.30 -19.86
N LEU A 110 7.80 4.26 -19.02
CA LEU A 110 9.00 3.46 -19.24
C LEU A 110 8.72 1.97 -19.07
N HIS A 111 8.06 1.57 -17.97
CA HIS A 111 7.73 0.18 -17.69
C HIS A 111 6.88 -0.44 -18.80
N ARG A 112 5.91 0.27 -19.34
CA ARG A 112 5.09 -0.20 -20.48
C ARG A 112 5.90 -0.57 -21.74
N ARG A 113 7.14 -0.14 -21.86
CA ARG A 113 8.04 -0.46 -22.97
C ARG A 113 9.01 -1.60 -22.65
N LEU A 114 9.22 -1.89 -21.37
CA LEU A 114 10.23 -2.83 -20.88
C LEU A 114 9.63 -4.09 -20.27
N MET A 115 8.36 -4.04 -19.88
CA MET A 115 7.70 -5.07 -19.07
C MET A 115 6.34 -5.41 -19.66
N GLU A 116 5.86 -6.62 -19.38
CA GLU A 116 4.52 -7.04 -19.76
C GLU A 116 3.44 -6.47 -18.81
N PRO A 117 2.19 -6.35 -19.27
CA PRO A 117 1.07 -6.00 -18.41
C PRO A 117 0.95 -6.97 -17.22
N GLY A 118 0.83 -6.42 -16.00
CA GLY A 118 0.78 -7.20 -14.75
C GLY A 118 2.12 -7.34 -14.04
N GLU A 119 3.25 -7.05 -14.69
CA GLU A 119 4.57 -7.09 -14.07
C GLU A 119 4.93 -5.78 -13.33
N PHE A 120 4.10 -4.76 -13.45
CA PHE A 120 4.29 -3.47 -12.77
C PHE A 120 2.95 -2.83 -12.43
N THR A 121 2.94 -2.00 -11.41
CA THR A 121 1.77 -1.21 -11.04
C THR A 121 1.70 0.05 -11.89
N PRO A 122 0.65 0.22 -12.73
CA PRO A 122 0.51 1.40 -13.57
C PRO A 122 0.02 2.60 -12.74
N TYR A 123 0.66 3.74 -12.95
CA TYR A 123 0.23 5.01 -12.36
C TYR A 123 -0.33 5.95 -13.42
N THR A 124 -1.35 6.71 -13.04
CA THR A 124 -1.93 7.80 -13.80
C THR A 124 -1.94 9.08 -12.95
N LEU A 125 -2.08 10.24 -13.58
CA LEU A 125 -2.33 11.47 -12.84
C LEU A 125 -3.81 11.54 -12.46
N PHE A 126 -4.06 11.97 -11.24
CA PHE A 126 -5.40 12.21 -10.72
C PHE A 126 -5.45 13.60 -10.08
N GLU A 127 -6.42 14.40 -10.49
CA GLU A 127 -6.64 15.73 -9.94
C GLU A 127 -7.80 15.69 -8.93
N ASP A 128 -7.53 16.14 -7.71
CA ASP A 128 -8.53 16.30 -6.66
C ASP A 128 -8.44 17.73 -6.12
N GLY A 129 -9.37 18.56 -6.53
CA GLY A 129 -9.34 19.98 -6.24
C GLY A 129 -8.16 20.69 -6.91
N ARG A 130 -7.24 21.22 -6.11
CA ARG A 130 -6.05 21.95 -6.60
C ARG A 130 -4.78 21.11 -6.61
N ARG A 131 -4.87 19.83 -6.21
CA ARG A 131 -3.72 18.96 -6.08
C ARG A 131 -3.71 17.89 -7.16
N VAL A 132 -2.50 17.55 -7.57
CA VAL A 132 -2.24 16.42 -8.48
C VAL A 132 -1.64 15.28 -7.66
N TYR A 133 -2.15 14.10 -7.88
CA TYR A 133 -1.71 12.85 -7.27
C TYR A 133 -1.27 11.86 -8.35
N SER A 134 -0.39 10.96 -8.01
CA SER A 134 -0.28 9.71 -8.74
C SER A 134 -1.31 8.72 -8.18
N ALA A 135 -2.01 8.08 -9.08
CA ALA A 135 -3.09 7.15 -8.78
C ALA A 135 -2.78 5.76 -9.32
N CYS A 136 -2.87 4.74 -8.49
CA CYS A 136 -2.80 3.36 -8.94
C CYS A 136 -3.99 2.56 -8.40
N PRO A 137 -4.49 1.56 -9.17
CA PRO A 137 -5.51 0.66 -8.67
C PRO A 137 -4.99 -0.20 -7.52
N ASN A 138 -5.88 -0.74 -6.70
CA ASN A 138 -5.50 -1.83 -5.80
C ASN A 138 -5.05 -3.02 -6.64
N LEU A 139 -3.84 -3.53 -6.34
CA LEU A 139 -3.23 -4.63 -7.09
C LEU A 139 -3.52 -6.00 -6.46
N LEU A 140 -4.12 -6.02 -5.28
CA LEU A 140 -4.34 -7.25 -4.54
C LEU A 140 -5.66 -7.92 -4.96
N GLY A 141 -5.56 -9.18 -5.27
CA GLY A 141 -6.70 -10.07 -5.51
C GLY A 141 -7.40 -10.50 -4.19
N PRO A 142 -8.48 -11.27 -4.33
CA PRO A 142 -9.30 -11.69 -3.20
C PRO A 142 -8.59 -12.60 -2.18
N ASP A 143 -7.53 -13.28 -2.56
CA ASP A 143 -6.77 -14.22 -1.72
C ASP A 143 -5.30 -13.81 -1.56
N GLU A 144 -5.00 -12.53 -1.76
CA GLU A 144 -3.65 -11.99 -1.73
C GLU A 144 -3.46 -10.99 -0.59
N GLU A 145 -2.25 -10.89 -0.09
CA GLU A 145 -1.80 -9.85 0.84
C GLU A 145 -0.44 -9.28 0.43
N LEU A 146 -0.19 -8.03 0.80
CA LEU A 146 1.08 -7.36 0.54
C LEU A 146 1.97 -7.46 1.79
N VAL A 147 2.99 -8.30 1.71
CA VAL A 147 3.99 -8.45 2.78
C VAL A 147 5.31 -7.83 2.33
N ALA A 148 5.82 -6.87 3.09
CA ALA A 148 7.13 -6.31 2.80
C ALA A 148 8.23 -7.36 3.06
N ALA A 149 9.24 -7.41 2.19
CA ALA A 149 10.39 -8.31 2.36
C ALA A 149 11.06 -8.15 3.74
N TRP A 150 11.07 -6.93 4.27
CA TRP A 150 11.55 -6.64 5.62
C TRP A 150 10.74 -7.37 6.70
N ASP A 151 9.45 -7.48 6.55
CA ASP A 151 8.58 -8.15 7.54
C ASP A 151 8.85 -9.65 7.61
N ALA A 152 9.29 -10.25 6.52
CA ALA A 152 9.68 -11.66 6.48
C ALA A 152 10.94 -11.96 7.35
N ILE A 153 11.81 -10.97 7.56
CA ILE A 153 13.13 -11.18 8.20
C ILE A 153 13.31 -10.44 9.54
N ARG A 154 12.60 -9.34 9.80
CA ARG A 154 12.88 -8.39 10.90
C ARG A 154 12.91 -9.00 12.31
N ASN A 155 12.13 -10.04 12.56
CA ASN A 155 11.98 -10.64 13.88
C ASN A 155 12.79 -11.93 14.06
N VAL A 156 13.65 -12.26 13.09
CA VAL A 156 14.45 -13.49 13.12
C VAL A 156 15.91 -13.14 13.02
N LYS A 157 16.70 -13.62 13.99
CA LYS A 157 18.13 -13.39 13.98
C LYS A 157 18.80 -14.19 12.86
N GLN A 158 19.53 -13.51 12.00
CA GLN A 158 20.35 -14.17 10.98
C GLN A 158 21.45 -15.01 11.63
N PRO A 159 21.56 -16.32 11.30
CA PRO A 159 22.66 -17.15 11.75
C PRO A 159 24.00 -16.68 11.17
N ASN A 160 25.07 -16.74 11.97
CA ASN A 160 26.40 -16.27 11.56
C ASN A 160 27.00 -17.03 10.37
N ASN A 161 26.52 -18.24 10.10
CA ASN A 161 26.98 -19.11 9.01
C ASN A 161 26.20 -18.95 7.71
N LEU A 162 25.20 -18.07 7.66
CA LEU A 162 24.43 -17.79 6.46
C LEU A 162 24.71 -16.37 5.96
N SER A 163 24.89 -16.22 4.64
CA SER A 163 24.83 -14.90 4.01
C SER A 163 23.42 -14.34 4.06
N GLY A 164 23.26 -13.01 3.95
CA GLY A 164 21.96 -12.37 3.95
C GLY A 164 21.01 -12.94 2.90
N LEU A 165 21.51 -13.16 1.68
CA LEU A 165 20.71 -13.77 0.61
C LEU A 165 20.21 -15.19 0.98
N ARG A 166 21.10 -16.06 1.46
CA ARG A 166 20.71 -17.43 1.87
C ARG A 166 19.76 -17.41 3.06
N PHE A 167 19.93 -16.47 3.96
CA PHE A 167 18.99 -16.27 5.06
C PHE A 167 17.61 -15.85 4.56
N TYR A 168 17.55 -14.90 3.62
CA TYR A 168 16.29 -14.47 3.02
C TYR A 168 15.57 -15.60 2.30
N VAL A 169 16.27 -16.34 1.42
CA VAL A 169 15.72 -17.53 0.73
C VAL A 169 15.14 -18.52 1.74
N LYS A 170 15.93 -18.86 2.77
CA LYS A 170 15.45 -19.77 3.82
C LYS A 170 14.20 -19.23 4.54
N ARG A 171 14.10 -17.92 4.76
CA ARG A 171 12.89 -17.33 5.38
C ARG A 171 11.66 -17.43 4.47
N LEU A 172 11.82 -17.25 3.17
CA LEU A 172 10.72 -17.49 2.21
C LEU A 172 10.22 -18.94 2.29
N GLU A 173 11.16 -19.91 2.27
CA GLU A 173 10.84 -21.33 2.43
C GLU A 173 10.13 -21.62 3.77
N ASP A 174 10.64 -21.09 4.89
CA ASP A 174 10.05 -21.26 6.23
C ASP A 174 8.63 -20.68 6.33
N LEU A 175 8.30 -19.68 5.51
CA LEU A 175 6.98 -19.07 5.38
C LEU A 175 6.08 -19.80 4.37
N GLY A 176 6.57 -20.83 3.72
CA GLY A 176 5.83 -21.58 2.70
C GLY A 176 5.70 -20.88 1.35
N LEU A 177 6.54 -19.86 1.11
CA LEU A 177 6.56 -19.11 -0.14
C LEU A 177 7.48 -19.81 -1.16
N ASP A 178 7.20 -19.60 -2.46
CA ASP A 178 8.07 -20.09 -3.53
C ASP A 178 9.32 -19.23 -3.65
N ALA A 179 10.37 -19.65 -2.96
CA ALA A 179 11.64 -18.92 -2.94
C ALA A 179 12.32 -18.91 -4.32
N ASP A 180 12.20 -19.98 -5.10
CA ASP A 180 12.81 -20.08 -6.43
C ASP A 180 12.12 -19.14 -7.42
N ALA A 181 10.80 -19.09 -7.43
CA ALA A 181 10.04 -18.13 -8.23
C ALA A 181 10.38 -16.69 -7.83
N THR A 182 10.36 -16.38 -6.53
CA THR A 182 10.72 -15.04 -6.00
C THR A 182 12.12 -14.63 -6.43
N MET A 183 13.12 -15.52 -6.32
CA MET A 183 14.49 -15.23 -6.72
C MET A 183 14.63 -15.08 -8.24
N THR A 184 13.89 -15.85 -9.03
CA THR A 184 13.87 -15.74 -10.48
C THR A 184 13.37 -14.37 -10.91
N ASP A 185 12.27 -13.88 -10.32
CA ASP A 185 11.73 -12.55 -10.60
C ASP A 185 12.70 -11.44 -10.20
N LEU A 186 13.31 -11.54 -9.02
CA LEU A 186 14.34 -10.59 -8.58
C LEU A 186 15.52 -10.52 -9.57
N TYR A 187 16.01 -11.67 -10.06
CA TYR A 187 17.10 -11.69 -11.05
C TYR A 187 16.65 -11.19 -12.43
N ARG A 188 15.42 -11.45 -12.81
CA ARG A 188 14.86 -10.97 -14.07
C ARG A 188 14.79 -9.44 -14.11
N PHE A 189 14.32 -8.79 -13.04
CA PHE A 189 14.11 -7.35 -13.01
C PHE A 189 15.38 -6.55 -12.67
N PHE A 190 16.20 -7.06 -11.78
CA PHE A 190 17.36 -6.32 -11.26
C PHE A 190 18.70 -6.87 -11.74
N GLY A 191 18.73 -8.05 -12.32
CA GLY A 191 19.94 -8.76 -12.63
C GLY A 191 20.77 -9.14 -11.38
N HIS A 192 21.88 -9.84 -11.59
CA HIS A 192 22.75 -10.26 -10.48
C HIS A 192 23.33 -9.08 -9.67
N GLU A 193 23.68 -7.98 -10.35
CA GLU A 193 24.21 -6.80 -9.68
C GLU A 193 23.10 -6.02 -8.97
N GLY A 194 21.90 -5.91 -9.56
CA GLY A 194 20.77 -5.26 -8.92
C GLY A 194 20.31 -5.95 -7.64
N ALA A 195 20.32 -7.28 -7.60
CA ALA A 195 20.00 -8.06 -6.40
C ALA A 195 20.96 -7.76 -5.23
N ARG A 196 22.23 -7.42 -5.51
CA ARG A 196 23.18 -6.95 -4.49
C ARG A 196 22.85 -5.57 -3.95
N PHE A 197 22.29 -4.66 -4.77
CA PHE A 197 21.89 -3.32 -4.33
C PHE A 197 20.66 -3.32 -3.41
N LEU A 198 19.84 -4.36 -3.44
CA LEU A 198 18.73 -4.49 -2.50
C LEU A 198 19.17 -4.83 -1.07
N HIS A 199 20.48 -4.76 -0.77
CA HIS A 199 21.06 -5.10 0.52
C HIS A 199 20.56 -6.46 1.08
N ILE A 200 20.26 -7.38 0.19
CA ILE A 200 20.05 -8.80 0.52
C ILE A 200 21.46 -9.42 0.65
N ASN A 201 22.33 -8.74 1.40
CA ASN A 201 23.69 -9.17 1.70
C ASN A 201 23.70 -10.12 2.88
#